data_0f08beba713affbd90dbac052720f5ee
#
_entry.id   0f08beba713affbd90dbac052720f5ee
#
_cell.length_a   1.000
_cell.length_b   1.000
_cell.length_c   1.000
_cell.angle_alpha   90.00
_cell.angle_beta   90.00
_cell.angle_gamma   90.00
#
_symmetry.space_group_name_H-M   'P 1'
#
loop_
_entity.id
_entity.type
_entity.pdbx_description
1 polymer ?
#
loop_
_entity_poly.entity_id
_entity_poly.type
_entity_poly.pdbx_seq_one_letter_code
_entity_poly.pdbx_strand_id
1 'polypeptide(L)'
;MRMKGFLSIIAILLLALVLCLCFTACEEEHVHSFSAWTTTTLPTCTTEGRQTRTCSSCNASEDVPIPALGHKKVIDNAVAATCLAEGKTEGSHCSVCNIVIKPQNTIAALGHTAVTDAAVAPTCTAQGKTEGSHCSACNATLVEQTAIEPLGHQYDAGVVVTSASCVAAGTKKYTCTVPTCRHTYNEPYEMATFTATEIYDKAIKFVAEITIYDKTGEEIGVGAGFVYSSDGRIVTNYHVIEDAYSATVTVNKKTYAVQSVLTFDADIDLAVLKINATGLTVANVCKNPVKAGQTVWAIGSPRGQTNTLSQGIITYAERELYGVCYVQHDASIAGGNSGGPLINVYGEVIGINTFYFADSQNLNFAVFADELDNLYYGTPISLADLYDLNHDPYNILTNWLIENYTDYSAEEIRYDEIMEGAWLSIAMYLETGGFYMEALWELEDGAELYIFLDLSSDPSRYVYSAYLSYNGYENIAKGYINAATFNENTTLTPITYEGDYWDEELVLELYHVGLIDLLYWFDWVSLENGIGVTPADFGFAALEWV
;
A
#
# COMPACT_ATOMS: atom_id res chain seq x y z
N MET A 1 6.33 13.32 -51.75
CA MET A 1 6.64 13.30 -53.16
C MET A 1 6.94 14.73 -53.57
N ARG A 2 8.18 14.98 -53.70
CA ARG A 2 8.91 15.62 -54.82
C ARG A 2 8.39 17.04 -55.13
N MET A 3 9.09 18.08 -54.82
CA MET A 3 10.44 18.45 -55.29
C MET A 3 10.38 19.51 -56.39
N LYS A 4 11.13 20.54 -56.15
CA LYS A 4 11.86 21.37 -57.11
C LYS A 4 11.10 22.63 -57.55
N GLY A 5 11.62 23.77 -57.50
CA GLY A 5 13.03 24.23 -57.50
C GLY A 5 13.06 25.52 -58.27
N PHE A 6 13.66 26.46 -57.75
CA PHE A 6 14.96 26.93 -58.19
C PHE A 6 14.98 27.86 -59.40
N LEU A 7 15.63 28.94 -59.15
CA LEU A 7 16.46 29.75 -60.10
C LEU A 7 15.68 30.74 -60.97
N SER A 8 16.08 31.94 -61.23
CA SER A 8 17.39 32.62 -61.17
C SER A 8 17.14 34.07 -61.53
N ILE A 9 17.59 35.11 -60.84
CA ILE A 9 18.95 35.65 -60.98
C ILE A 9 19.24 36.24 -62.38
N ILE A 10 19.58 37.48 -62.29
CA ILE A 10 20.67 38.09 -63.06
C ILE A 10 20.34 38.54 -64.45
N ALA A 11 20.71 39.68 -64.62
CA ALA A 11 21.48 40.29 -65.72
C ALA A 11 20.73 41.43 -66.34
N ILE A 12 21.17 42.55 -66.54
CA ILE A 12 22.52 43.05 -66.79
C ILE A 12 22.30 44.52 -67.13
N LEU A 13 22.77 45.57 -66.55
CA LEU A 13 24.13 46.09 -66.73
C LEU A 13 24.55 46.15 -68.13
N LEU A 14 24.91 47.30 -68.51
CA LEU A 14 25.73 47.68 -69.62
C LEU A 14 24.97 48.13 -70.88
N LEU A 15 25.08 49.30 -71.31
CA LEU A 15 26.18 49.88 -72.11
C LEU A 15 25.81 51.34 -72.31
N ALA A 16 26.40 52.33 -71.80
CA ALA A 16 27.74 52.85 -72.12
C ALA A 16 27.84 53.34 -73.52
N LEU A 17 27.97 54.51 -73.53
CA LEU A 17 29.12 55.22 -74.17
C LEU A 17 29.10 55.34 -75.66
N VAL A 18 29.49 56.45 -76.09
CA VAL A 18 30.31 56.80 -77.28
C VAL A 18 29.67 57.85 -78.12
N LEU A 19 30.20 58.96 -77.99
CA LEU A 19 31.09 59.79 -78.84
C LEU A 19 30.31 60.60 -79.87
N CYS A 20 30.55 61.66 -80.02
CA CYS A 20 31.67 62.58 -80.08
C CYS A 20 31.56 63.42 -81.34
N LEU A 21 31.81 64.65 -81.16
CA LEU A 21 32.52 65.52 -82.10
C LEU A 21 31.89 65.88 -83.49
N CYS A 22 31.76 66.97 -83.81
CA CYS A 22 32.77 67.94 -84.28
C CYS A 22 32.15 69.10 -84.99
N PHE A 23 32.63 70.24 -84.68
CA PHE A 23 33.15 71.28 -85.53
C PHE A 23 32.23 71.89 -86.60
N THR A 24 32.21 73.06 -86.81
CA THR A 24 33.03 74.29 -86.84
C THR A 24 32.28 75.35 -87.53
N ALA A 25 32.35 76.46 -87.08
CA ALA A 25 33.05 77.68 -87.51
C ALA A 25 32.37 78.60 -88.49
N CYS A 26 32.38 79.82 -88.07
CA CYS A 26 32.68 81.07 -88.84
C CYS A 26 31.73 81.46 -89.96
N GLU A 27 31.30 82.59 -90.02
CA GLU A 27 31.91 83.90 -90.24
C GLU A 27 30.84 84.99 -90.18
N GLU A 28 31.12 86.00 -89.60
CA GLU A 28 31.17 87.44 -89.89
C GLU A 28 30.35 88.00 -91.04
N GLU A 29 29.60 88.96 -90.82
CA GLU A 29 29.78 90.37 -91.16
C GLU A 29 28.49 91.20 -90.97
N HIS A 30 28.53 92.10 -90.50
CA HIS A 30 28.75 93.55 -90.50
C HIS A 30 27.58 94.35 -89.89
N VAL A 31 27.88 95.11 -89.28
CA VAL A 31 27.71 95.93 -88.07
C VAL A 31 26.81 97.13 -88.28
N HIS A 32 25.67 97.12 -87.65
CA HIS A 32 25.06 98.36 -87.10
C HIS A 32 25.41 98.42 -85.62
N SER A 33 25.96 99.55 -85.22
CA SER A 33 26.25 99.72 -83.77
C SER A 33 24.97 100.10 -83.03
N PHE A 34 24.19 99.08 -82.73
CA PHE A 34 22.96 99.31 -81.88
C PHE A 34 23.34 99.38 -80.39
N SER A 35 22.59 100.16 -79.65
CA SER A 35 22.67 100.11 -78.22
C SER A 35 22.37 98.73 -77.64
N ALA A 36 22.74 98.50 -76.46
CA ALA A 36 22.26 97.29 -75.79
C ALA A 36 20.74 97.23 -75.81
N TRP A 37 20.19 96.05 -75.93
CA TRP A 37 18.75 95.86 -75.83
C TRP A 37 18.24 96.34 -74.46
N THR A 38 17.22 97.16 -74.42
CA THR A 38 16.53 97.60 -73.19
C THR A 38 15.15 97.00 -73.16
N THR A 39 14.90 96.25 -72.11
CA THR A 39 13.59 95.64 -71.94
C THR A 39 12.56 96.74 -71.61
N THR A 40 11.60 96.98 -72.52
CA THR A 40 10.53 97.94 -72.37
C THR A 40 9.29 97.35 -71.75
N THR A 41 9.10 96.07 -71.90
CA THR A 41 8.02 95.34 -71.25
C THR A 41 8.54 93.98 -70.88
N LEU A 42 8.42 93.61 -69.57
CA LEU A 42 8.81 92.31 -69.13
C LEU A 42 7.81 91.21 -69.58
N PRO A 43 8.28 90.07 -70.06
CA PRO A 43 7.34 89.03 -70.42
C PRO A 43 6.69 88.48 -69.18
N THR A 44 5.44 88.15 -69.28
CA THR A 44 4.73 87.36 -68.28
C THR A 44 4.68 85.86 -68.69
N CYS A 45 4.04 85.04 -67.88
CA CYS A 45 3.88 83.63 -68.29
C CYS A 45 3.09 83.48 -69.58
N THR A 46 2.17 84.36 -69.91
CA THR A 46 1.26 84.27 -71.07
C THR A 46 1.37 85.39 -72.08
N THR A 47 2.06 86.41 -71.74
CA THR A 47 2.21 87.59 -72.64
C THR A 47 3.69 87.81 -72.93
N GLU A 48 3.95 88.10 -74.17
CA GLU A 48 5.29 88.44 -74.61
C GLU A 48 5.72 89.77 -74.04
N GLY A 49 6.95 89.90 -73.67
CA GLY A 49 7.60 91.16 -73.37
C GLY A 49 8.15 91.82 -74.65
N ARG A 50 8.72 92.96 -74.47
CA ARG A 50 9.32 93.68 -75.59
C ARG A 50 10.66 94.26 -75.16
N GLN A 51 11.66 94.09 -76.03
CA GLN A 51 12.92 94.79 -75.85
C GLN A 51 13.18 95.63 -77.07
N THR A 52 13.70 96.81 -76.89
CA THR A 52 13.97 97.78 -77.92
C THR A 52 15.48 98.11 -77.87
N ARG A 53 16.09 98.22 -78.98
CA ARG A 53 17.43 98.79 -79.10
C ARG A 53 17.42 99.93 -80.14
N THR A 54 18.24 100.88 -79.93
CA THR A 54 18.31 102.02 -80.86
C THR A 54 19.75 102.18 -81.38
N CYS A 55 19.92 102.35 -82.64
CA CYS A 55 21.22 102.57 -83.23
C CYS A 55 21.72 103.96 -82.80
N SER A 56 22.92 104.05 -82.24
CA SER A 56 23.53 105.29 -81.75
C SER A 56 23.90 106.29 -82.80
N SER A 57 24.00 105.82 -84.09
CA SER A 57 24.39 106.68 -85.19
C SER A 57 23.28 107.05 -86.17
N CYS A 58 22.13 106.30 -86.16
CA CYS A 58 21.01 106.55 -87.07
C CYS A 58 19.62 106.53 -86.40
N ASN A 59 19.52 106.38 -85.11
CA ASN A 59 18.27 106.31 -84.31
C ASN A 59 17.25 105.27 -84.81
N ALA A 60 17.66 104.35 -85.63
CA ALA A 60 16.77 103.26 -85.99
C ALA A 60 16.52 102.42 -84.77
N SER A 61 15.31 102.13 -84.54
CA SER A 61 14.96 101.23 -83.42
C SER A 61 14.50 99.90 -83.90
N GLU A 62 14.93 98.93 -83.30
CA GLU A 62 14.46 97.55 -83.51
C GLU A 62 13.76 97.11 -82.26
N ASP A 63 12.60 96.57 -82.47
CA ASP A 63 11.82 95.91 -81.44
C ASP A 63 11.81 94.41 -81.63
N VAL A 64 12.15 93.72 -80.62
CA VAL A 64 12.08 92.25 -80.62
C VAL A 64 11.18 91.79 -79.46
N PRO A 65 10.27 90.97 -79.80
CA PRO A 65 9.44 90.43 -78.74
C PRO A 65 10.33 89.48 -77.86
N ILE A 66 10.15 89.58 -76.57
CA ILE A 66 10.66 88.64 -75.66
C ILE A 66 9.58 87.56 -75.49
N PRO A 67 9.83 86.31 -75.85
CA PRO A 67 8.79 85.30 -75.74
C PRO A 67 8.20 85.21 -74.34
N ALA A 68 6.92 84.93 -74.26
CA ALA A 68 6.27 84.65 -73.00
C ALA A 68 7.02 83.54 -72.27
N LEU A 69 7.16 83.75 -70.98
CA LEU A 69 7.96 82.82 -70.14
C LEU A 69 7.40 81.41 -70.10
N GLY A 70 6.15 81.25 -70.55
CA GLY A 70 5.45 79.97 -70.34
C GLY A 70 5.15 79.74 -68.87
N HIS A 71 4.37 78.78 -68.60
CA HIS A 71 4.14 78.34 -67.24
C HIS A 71 5.24 77.42 -66.74
N LYS A 72 5.96 77.78 -65.67
CA LYS A 72 6.93 76.93 -65.01
C LYS A 72 6.20 76.06 -64.04
N LYS A 73 5.99 74.78 -64.44
CA LYS A 73 5.22 73.83 -63.69
C LYS A 73 5.95 73.42 -62.38
N VAL A 74 5.27 73.49 -61.29
CA VAL A 74 5.64 72.89 -59.99
C VAL A 74 4.56 71.86 -59.66
N ILE A 75 5.00 70.77 -59.23
CA ILE A 75 4.10 69.67 -58.86
C ILE A 75 3.61 69.83 -57.41
N ASP A 76 2.31 69.84 -57.26
CA ASP A 76 1.65 69.70 -55.96
C ASP A 76 1.49 68.21 -55.69
N ASN A 77 2.28 67.71 -54.77
CA ASN A 77 2.31 66.30 -54.52
C ASN A 77 0.95 65.74 -54.09
N ALA A 78 0.65 64.56 -54.52
CA ALA A 78 -0.50 63.81 -54.04
C ALA A 78 -0.41 63.57 -52.54
N VAL A 79 -1.52 63.66 -51.87
CA VAL A 79 -1.71 63.31 -50.46
C VAL A 79 -2.59 62.05 -50.45
N ALA A 80 -2.10 60.98 -49.95
CA ALA A 80 -2.88 59.72 -49.83
C ALA A 80 -4.05 59.94 -48.84
N ALA A 81 -5.22 59.43 -49.21
CA ALA A 81 -6.35 59.42 -48.29
C ALA A 81 -6.03 58.42 -47.14
N THR A 82 -6.42 58.77 -45.94
CA THR A 82 -6.38 57.87 -44.78
C THR A 82 -7.80 57.41 -44.43
N CYS A 83 -7.94 56.62 -43.42
CA CYS A 83 -9.27 56.21 -43.01
C CYS A 83 -10.20 57.36 -42.64
N LEU A 84 -9.65 58.39 -42.05
CA LEU A 84 -10.43 59.57 -41.53
C LEU A 84 -10.25 60.84 -42.35
N ALA A 85 -9.16 60.95 -43.05
CA ALA A 85 -8.86 62.22 -43.79
C ALA A 85 -8.92 61.98 -45.30
N GLU A 86 -9.49 62.89 -45.97
CA GLU A 86 -9.48 62.96 -47.44
C GLU A 86 -8.06 63.17 -47.97
N GLY A 87 -7.76 62.49 -49.03
CA GLY A 87 -6.54 62.70 -49.80
C GLY A 87 -6.71 63.70 -50.90
N LYS A 88 -5.63 63.94 -51.64
CA LYS A 88 -5.62 64.77 -52.84
C LYS A 88 -4.83 64.13 -53.91
N THR A 89 -5.29 64.17 -55.15
CA THR A 89 -4.52 63.76 -56.31
C THR A 89 -3.34 64.71 -56.55
N GLU A 90 -2.34 64.24 -57.28
CA GLU A 90 -1.28 65.16 -57.78
C GLU A 90 -1.86 66.23 -58.59
N GLY A 91 -1.50 67.47 -58.28
CA GLY A 91 -1.79 68.66 -59.05
C GLY A 91 -0.55 69.36 -59.56
N SER A 92 -0.73 70.57 -60.12
CA SER A 92 0.40 71.43 -60.42
C SER A 92 -0.03 72.87 -60.62
N HIS A 93 0.81 73.76 -60.21
CA HIS A 93 0.65 75.22 -60.42
C HIS A 93 1.89 75.81 -61.05
N CYS A 94 1.76 77.00 -61.53
CA CYS A 94 2.88 77.79 -62.06
C CYS A 94 3.64 78.50 -60.94
N SER A 95 4.95 78.31 -60.82
CA SER A 95 5.81 78.90 -59.79
C SER A 95 5.98 80.43 -59.95
N VAL A 96 5.54 80.97 -61.09
CA VAL A 96 5.71 82.38 -61.38
C VAL A 96 4.39 83.15 -61.19
N CYS A 97 3.26 82.63 -61.63
CA CYS A 97 1.96 83.29 -61.58
C CYS A 97 0.93 82.55 -60.72
N ASN A 98 1.28 81.49 -60.09
CA ASN A 98 0.43 80.69 -59.22
C ASN A 98 -0.85 80.12 -59.87
N ILE A 99 -1.00 80.25 -61.20
CA ILE A 99 -2.17 79.65 -61.87
C ILE A 99 -2.15 78.13 -61.68
N VAL A 100 -3.29 77.54 -61.39
CA VAL A 100 -3.43 76.08 -61.32
C VAL A 100 -3.37 75.50 -62.73
N ILE A 101 -2.35 74.73 -63.02
CA ILE A 101 -2.17 74.04 -64.28
C ILE A 101 -2.97 72.73 -64.30
N LYS A 102 -2.93 72.02 -63.23
CA LYS A 102 -3.70 70.79 -63.00
C LYS A 102 -4.27 70.85 -61.57
N PRO A 103 -5.57 70.87 -61.39
CA PRO A 103 -6.16 70.90 -60.04
C PRO A 103 -5.92 69.61 -59.33
N GLN A 104 -5.74 69.70 -58.02
CA GLN A 104 -5.83 68.55 -57.13
C GLN A 104 -7.28 68.17 -56.91
N ASN A 105 -7.67 66.94 -57.20
CA ASN A 105 -8.98 66.42 -56.90
C ASN A 105 -8.96 65.79 -55.52
N THR A 106 -10.02 65.98 -54.77
CA THR A 106 -10.21 65.31 -53.49
C THR A 106 -10.40 63.82 -53.69
N ILE A 107 -9.68 62.99 -52.90
CA ILE A 107 -9.89 61.60 -52.77
C ILE A 107 -10.62 61.36 -51.46
N ALA A 108 -11.80 60.81 -51.50
CA ALA A 108 -12.57 60.53 -50.31
C ALA A 108 -11.79 59.73 -49.29
N ALA A 109 -12.01 60.02 -47.99
CA ALA A 109 -11.46 59.20 -46.94
C ALA A 109 -11.81 57.71 -47.15
N LEU A 110 -10.89 56.81 -46.85
CA LEU A 110 -11.02 55.39 -47.12
C LEU A 110 -12.06 54.66 -46.24
N GLY A 111 -12.44 55.33 -45.13
CA GLY A 111 -13.26 54.72 -44.11
C GLY A 111 -12.48 53.62 -43.35
N HIS A 112 -13.15 52.96 -42.48
CA HIS A 112 -12.57 51.85 -41.74
C HIS A 112 -12.97 50.51 -42.37
N THR A 113 -11.97 49.63 -42.60
CA THR A 113 -12.21 48.25 -42.96
C THR A 113 -12.00 47.40 -41.74
N ALA A 114 -13.07 46.80 -41.22
CA ALA A 114 -13.03 45.98 -40.00
C ALA A 114 -12.32 44.66 -40.25
N VAL A 115 -11.44 44.34 -39.32
CA VAL A 115 -10.86 42.99 -39.10
C VAL A 115 -11.33 42.52 -37.73
N THR A 116 -11.84 41.30 -37.68
CA THR A 116 -12.34 40.70 -36.43
C THR A 116 -11.19 40.29 -35.52
N ASP A 117 -11.25 40.75 -34.29
CA ASP A 117 -10.45 40.25 -33.18
C ASP A 117 -11.22 39.10 -32.52
N ALA A 118 -10.74 37.88 -32.72
CA ALA A 118 -11.44 36.71 -32.28
C ALA A 118 -11.69 36.70 -30.76
N ALA A 119 -12.85 36.17 -30.35
CA ALA A 119 -13.14 35.91 -28.95
C ALA A 119 -12.17 34.92 -28.37
N VAL A 120 -11.79 35.09 -27.12
CA VAL A 120 -11.00 34.16 -26.32
C VAL A 120 -11.90 33.61 -25.22
N ALA A 121 -12.15 32.31 -25.23
CA ALA A 121 -12.94 31.69 -24.18
C ALA A 121 -12.22 31.77 -22.83
N PRO A 122 -12.92 32.08 -21.71
CA PRO A 122 -12.32 32.08 -20.40
C PRO A 122 -11.93 30.64 -20.00
N THR A 123 -10.85 30.52 -19.24
CA THR A 123 -10.48 29.26 -18.57
C THR A 123 -10.88 29.30 -17.10
N CYS A 124 -10.57 28.28 -16.34
CA CYS A 124 -10.84 28.29 -14.90
C CYS A 124 -10.13 29.43 -14.17
N THR A 125 -8.94 29.84 -14.63
CA THR A 125 -8.08 30.82 -13.94
C THR A 125 -7.80 32.09 -14.76
N ALA A 126 -7.98 32.03 -16.06
CA ALA A 126 -7.71 33.15 -16.94
C ALA A 126 -9.00 33.74 -17.49
N GLN A 127 -9.04 35.09 -17.51
CA GLN A 127 -10.13 35.83 -18.14
C GLN A 127 -10.16 35.54 -19.64
N GLY A 128 -11.34 35.45 -20.19
CA GLY A 128 -11.61 35.47 -21.62
C GLY A 128 -11.80 36.90 -22.15
N LYS A 129 -12.10 37.01 -23.44
CA LYS A 129 -12.47 38.27 -24.11
C LYS A 129 -13.59 38.01 -25.11
N THR A 130 -14.50 38.93 -25.21
CA THR A 130 -15.51 38.93 -26.29
C THR A 130 -14.86 39.15 -27.65
N GLU A 131 -15.58 38.87 -28.72
CA GLU A 131 -15.19 39.27 -30.06
C GLU A 131 -15.14 40.78 -30.14
N GLY A 132 -14.14 41.31 -30.80
CA GLY A 132 -13.96 42.73 -31.11
C GLY A 132 -13.61 42.95 -32.57
N SER A 133 -13.27 44.20 -32.94
CA SER A 133 -12.75 44.50 -34.25
C SER A 133 -11.90 45.77 -34.27
N HIS A 134 -10.91 45.80 -35.15
CA HIS A 134 -10.07 46.94 -35.41
C HIS A 134 -9.98 47.23 -36.92
N CYS A 135 -9.56 48.41 -37.28
CA CYS A 135 -9.35 48.78 -38.68
C CYS A 135 -8.02 48.20 -39.18
N SER A 136 -8.06 47.46 -40.30
CA SER A 136 -6.87 46.88 -40.93
C SER A 136 -5.82 47.86 -41.39
N ALA A 137 -6.23 49.12 -41.66
CA ALA A 137 -5.36 50.15 -42.21
C ALA A 137 -4.76 51.11 -41.16
N CYS A 138 -5.48 51.40 -40.08
CA CYS A 138 -5.06 52.38 -39.07
C CYS A 138 -5.03 51.83 -37.63
N ASN A 139 -5.40 50.56 -37.44
CA ASN A 139 -5.48 49.87 -36.14
C ASN A 139 -6.42 50.52 -35.10
N ALA A 140 -7.30 51.46 -35.56
CA ALA A 140 -8.30 52.02 -34.66
C ALA A 140 -9.26 50.93 -34.19
N THR A 141 -9.54 50.89 -32.90
CA THR A 141 -10.54 49.97 -32.34
C THR A 141 -11.93 50.38 -32.84
N LEU A 142 -12.64 49.45 -33.46
CA LEU A 142 -14.01 49.65 -33.96
C LEU A 142 -15.05 49.07 -33.02
N VAL A 143 -14.75 47.89 -32.47
CA VAL A 143 -15.52 47.24 -31.40
C VAL A 143 -14.53 46.78 -30.34
N GLU A 144 -14.72 47.24 -29.10
CA GLU A 144 -13.85 46.90 -27.98
C GLU A 144 -14.14 45.50 -27.50
N GLN A 145 -13.08 44.74 -27.25
CA GLN A 145 -13.19 43.45 -26.56
C GLN A 145 -13.42 43.69 -25.07
N THR A 146 -14.50 43.13 -24.53
CA THR A 146 -14.77 43.14 -23.09
C THR A 146 -14.23 41.87 -22.43
N ALA A 147 -13.73 42.01 -21.19
CA ALA A 147 -13.28 40.88 -20.41
C ALA A 147 -14.45 39.97 -20.01
N ILE A 148 -14.23 38.67 -20.05
CA ILE A 148 -15.13 37.64 -19.53
C ILE A 148 -14.43 37.03 -18.31
N GLU A 149 -15.10 37.03 -17.14
CA GLU A 149 -14.52 36.52 -15.91
C GLU A 149 -14.11 35.05 -16.03
N PRO A 150 -13.06 34.63 -15.28
CA PRO A 150 -12.66 33.22 -15.20
C PRO A 150 -13.81 32.33 -14.72
N LEU A 151 -13.90 31.11 -15.23
CA LEU A 151 -14.96 30.15 -14.87
C LEU A 151 -14.88 29.66 -13.42
N GLY A 152 -13.69 29.77 -12.79
CA GLY A 152 -13.42 29.09 -11.54
C GLY A 152 -13.24 27.58 -11.74
N HIS A 153 -12.82 26.90 -10.70
CA HIS A 153 -12.77 25.42 -10.71
C HIS A 153 -14.08 24.86 -10.19
N GLN A 154 -14.66 23.91 -10.91
CA GLN A 154 -15.77 23.08 -10.47
C GLN A 154 -15.24 21.66 -10.33
N TYR A 155 -15.30 21.09 -9.12
CA TYR A 155 -14.70 19.79 -8.83
C TYR A 155 -15.75 18.67 -8.84
N ASP A 156 -15.28 17.44 -9.14
CA ASP A 156 -16.04 16.20 -9.02
C ASP A 156 -16.30 15.86 -7.53
N ALA A 157 -16.90 14.69 -7.28
CA ALA A 157 -17.16 14.19 -5.92
C ALA A 157 -15.88 13.69 -5.18
N GLY A 158 -14.75 13.74 -5.85
CA GLY A 158 -13.47 13.23 -5.34
C GLY A 158 -13.35 11.71 -5.40
N VAL A 159 -12.17 11.23 -5.74
CA VAL A 159 -11.81 9.81 -5.77
C VAL A 159 -10.85 9.53 -4.63
N VAL A 160 -11.07 8.45 -3.90
CA VAL A 160 -10.15 7.99 -2.86
C VAL A 160 -8.85 7.54 -3.51
N VAL A 161 -7.75 8.19 -3.16
CA VAL A 161 -6.39 7.87 -3.59
C VAL A 161 -5.69 6.99 -2.57
N THR A 162 -5.84 7.36 -1.30
CA THR A 162 -5.36 6.60 -0.16
C THR A 162 -6.53 6.42 0.78
N SER A 163 -6.85 5.19 1.14
CA SER A 163 -7.89 4.91 2.12
C SER A 163 -7.48 5.47 3.48
N ALA A 164 -8.44 6.06 4.18
CA ALA A 164 -8.26 6.37 5.59
C ALA A 164 -8.13 5.07 6.37
N SER A 165 -7.33 5.08 7.42
CA SER A 165 -7.15 3.98 8.35
C SER A 165 -7.45 4.44 9.78
N CYS A 166 -7.47 3.50 10.71
CA CYS A 166 -7.70 3.80 12.13
C CYS A 166 -6.63 4.69 12.77
N VAL A 167 -5.50 4.92 12.10
CA VAL A 167 -4.37 5.72 12.62
C VAL A 167 -3.99 6.89 11.71
N ALA A 168 -4.50 6.96 10.49
CA ALA A 168 -4.15 7.99 9.53
C ALA A 168 -5.33 8.39 8.66
N ALA A 169 -5.47 9.70 8.44
CA ALA A 169 -6.41 10.22 7.46
C ALA A 169 -6.08 9.70 6.06
N GLY A 170 -7.12 9.36 5.33
CA GLY A 170 -7.01 9.06 3.91
C GLY A 170 -6.90 10.33 3.07
N THR A 171 -6.78 10.17 1.79
CA THR A 171 -6.70 11.28 0.84
C THR A 171 -7.70 11.08 -0.29
N LYS A 172 -8.54 12.08 -0.51
CA LYS A 172 -9.37 12.20 -1.70
C LYS A 172 -8.74 13.17 -2.69
N LYS A 173 -8.72 12.78 -3.93
CA LYS A 173 -8.30 13.62 -5.05
C LYS A 173 -9.53 14.12 -5.78
N TYR A 174 -9.65 15.43 -5.85
CA TYR A 174 -10.69 16.13 -6.59
C TYR A 174 -10.14 16.61 -7.93
N THR A 175 -10.90 16.45 -9.00
CA THR A 175 -10.50 16.84 -10.36
C THR A 175 -11.50 17.86 -10.90
N CYS A 176 -11.00 18.94 -11.49
CA CYS A 176 -11.86 19.94 -12.11
C CYS A 176 -12.63 19.34 -13.30
N THR A 177 -13.95 19.51 -13.28
CA THR A 177 -14.88 19.00 -14.33
C THR A 177 -15.00 19.92 -15.54
N VAL A 178 -14.44 21.14 -15.48
CA VAL A 178 -14.43 22.07 -16.63
C VAL A 178 -13.59 21.44 -17.75
N PRO A 179 -14.15 21.33 -18.97
CA PRO A 179 -13.43 20.75 -20.08
C PRO A 179 -12.06 21.41 -20.29
N THR A 180 -11.04 20.62 -20.59
CA THR A 180 -9.64 21.04 -20.77
C THR A 180 -8.90 21.47 -19.50
N CYS A 181 -9.58 21.74 -18.39
CA CYS A 181 -8.94 21.97 -17.10
C CYS A 181 -8.56 20.64 -16.46
N ARG A 182 -7.28 20.46 -16.18
CA ARG A 182 -6.76 19.24 -15.51
C ARG A 182 -6.30 19.53 -14.09
N HIS A 183 -6.76 20.65 -13.52
CA HIS A 183 -6.40 20.99 -12.15
C HIS A 183 -6.96 19.95 -11.19
N THR A 184 -6.12 19.51 -10.26
CA THR A 184 -6.49 18.59 -9.19
C THR A 184 -5.95 19.10 -7.86
N TYR A 185 -6.64 18.77 -6.78
CA TYR A 185 -6.11 18.94 -5.44
C TYR A 185 -6.46 17.72 -4.58
N ASN A 186 -5.69 17.54 -3.54
CA ASN A 186 -5.92 16.48 -2.57
C ASN A 186 -6.45 17.09 -1.27
N GLU A 187 -7.40 16.39 -0.66
CA GLU A 187 -7.96 16.77 0.64
C GLU A 187 -7.91 15.55 1.57
N PRO A 188 -7.43 15.72 2.81
CA PRO A 188 -7.50 14.66 3.80
C PRO A 188 -8.96 14.41 4.18
N TYR A 189 -9.30 13.14 4.43
CA TYR A 189 -10.59 12.76 5.02
C TYR A 189 -10.36 11.70 6.08
N GLU A 190 -11.16 11.72 7.12
CA GLU A 190 -11.11 10.73 8.18
C GLU A 190 -12.19 9.66 7.99
N MET A 191 -11.95 8.48 8.53
CA MET A 191 -12.96 7.44 8.61
C MET A 191 -14.11 7.92 9.50
N ALA A 192 -15.33 7.55 9.14
CA ALA A 192 -16.47 7.75 10.02
C ALA A 192 -16.36 6.86 11.26
N THR A 193 -16.51 7.44 12.42
CA THR A 193 -16.60 6.70 13.68
C THR A 193 -18.02 6.21 13.92
N PHE A 194 -18.16 5.06 14.57
CA PHE A 194 -19.43 4.46 14.92
C PHE A 194 -19.70 4.56 16.42
N THR A 195 -20.95 4.71 16.76
CA THR A 195 -21.45 4.60 18.14
C THR A 195 -21.44 3.13 18.61
N ALA A 196 -21.52 2.91 19.92
CA ALA A 196 -21.60 1.54 20.46
C ALA A 196 -22.74 0.70 19.85
N THR A 197 -23.90 1.32 19.60
CA THR A 197 -25.03 0.65 18.96
C THR A 197 -24.71 0.23 17.52
N GLU A 198 -24.08 1.12 16.75
CA GLU A 198 -23.69 0.81 15.37
C GLU A 198 -22.57 -0.23 15.31
N ILE A 199 -21.62 -0.21 16.26
CA ILE A 199 -20.60 -1.26 16.41
C ILE A 199 -21.29 -2.60 16.67
N TYR A 200 -22.23 -2.66 17.62
CA TYR A 200 -22.98 -3.87 17.92
C TYR A 200 -23.73 -4.42 16.68
N ASP A 201 -24.50 -3.56 16.01
CA ASP A 201 -25.29 -3.94 14.82
C ASP A 201 -24.44 -4.45 13.65
N LYS A 202 -23.18 -4.00 13.59
CA LYS A 202 -22.20 -4.50 12.61
C LYS A 202 -21.60 -5.82 13.08
N ALA A 203 -21.13 -5.88 14.31
CA ALA A 203 -20.36 -6.98 14.85
C ALA A 203 -21.16 -8.29 14.94
N ILE A 204 -22.43 -8.26 15.35
CA ILE A 204 -23.30 -9.45 15.42
C ILE A 204 -23.48 -10.19 14.08
N LYS A 205 -23.10 -9.58 12.96
CA LYS A 205 -23.19 -10.20 11.63
C LYS A 205 -21.98 -11.08 11.31
N PHE A 206 -20.86 -10.86 11.99
CA PHE A 206 -19.62 -11.58 11.76
C PHE A 206 -19.02 -12.23 13.01
N VAL A 207 -19.45 -11.84 14.21
CA VAL A 207 -19.05 -12.54 15.45
C VAL A 207 -19.66 -13.93 15.47
N ALA A 208 -18.86 -14.90 15.91
CA ALA A 208 -19.22 -16.29 16.00
C ALA A 208 -19.15 -16.75 17.47
N GLU A 209 -20.05 -17.65 17.83
CA GLU A 209 -19.96 -18.46 19.05
C GLU A 209 -19.44 -19.84 18.65
N ILE A 210 -18.50 -20.36 19.40
CA ILE A 210 -17.89 -21.66 19.16
C ILE A 210 -18.21 -22.53 20.36
N THR A 211 -18.94 -23.63 20.13
CA THR A 211 -19.22 -24.65 21.14
C THR A 211 -18.37 -25.86 20.84
N ILE A 212 -17.62 -26.33 21.83
CA ILE A 212 -16.71 -27.46 21.72
C ILE A 212 -17.24 -28.68 22.46
N TYR A 213 -16.95 -29.86 21.90
CA TYR A 213 -17.47 -31.14 22.38
C TYR A 213 -16.32 -32.14 22.52
N ASP A 214 -16.42 -33.00 23.53
CA ASP A 214 -15.51 -34.14 23.74
C ASP A 214 -15.75 -35.32 22.77
N LYS A 215 -15.00 -36.41 22.94
CA LYS A 215 -15.16 -37.67 22.17
C LYS A 215 -16.54 -38.32 22.31
N THR A 216 -17.29 -38.04 23.37
CA THR A 216 -18.64 -38.58 23.62
C THR A 216 -19.74 -37.69 23.00
N GLY A 217 -19.40 -36.49 22.56
CA GLY A 217 -20.33 -35.48 22.05
C GLY A 217 -20.94 -34.62 23.17
N GLU A 218 -20.40 -34.67 24.40
CA GLU A 218 -20.77 -33.80 25.49
C GLU A 218 -20.14 -32.42 25.29
N GLU A 219 -20.90 -31.33 25.56
CA GLU A 219 -20.39 -29.96 25.50
C GLU A 219 -19.43 -29.72 26.67
N ILE A 220 -18.17 -29.38 26.34
CA ILE A 220 -17.12 -29.15 27.33
C ILE A 220 -16.74 -27.66 27.45
N GLY A 221 -17.17 -26.81 26.52
CA GLY A 221 -16.89 -25.38 26.60
C GLY A 221 -17.47 -24.54 25.49
N VAL A 222 -17.39 -23.22 25.71
CA VAL A 222 -17.82 -22.21 24.74
C VAL A 222 -16.75 -21.14 24.62
N GLY A 223 -16.41 -20.78 23.39
CA GLY A 223 -15.57 -19.64 23.02
C GLY A 223 -16.25 -18.71 22.03
N ALA A 224 -15.51 -17.73 21.59
CA ALA A 224 -15.93 -16.81 20.56
C ALA A 224 -14.99 -16.89 19.35
N GLY A 225 -15.40 -16.24 18.27
CA GLY A 225 -14.60 -16.06 17.06
C GLY A 225 -15.22 -15.00 16.18
N PHE A 226 -14.68 -14.85 14.99
CA PHE A 226 -15.27 -13.99 13.99
C PHE A 226 -14.98 -14.49 12.55
N VAL A 227 -15.86 -14.10 11.64
CA VAL A 227 -15.74 -14.44 10.23
C VAL A 227 -14.58 -13.66 9.62
N TYR A 228 -13.53 -14.36 9.20
CA TYR A 228 -12.34 -13.81 8.57
C TYR A 228 -12.44 -13.80 7.04
N SER A 229 -13.22 -14.70 6.46
CA SER A 229 -13.47 -14.76 5.02
C SER A 229 -14.89 -15.22 4.70
N SER A 230 -15.44 -14.70 3.62
CA SER A 230 -16.82 -15.00 3.20
C SER A 230 -17.07 -16.46 2.81
N ASP A 231 -16.02 -17.24 2.62
CA ASP A 231 -16.03 -18.67 2.32
C ASP A 231 -16.09 -19.56 3.57
N GLY A 232 -16.17 -18.98 4.79
CA GLY A 232 -16.34 -19.73 6.03
C GLY A 232 -15.04 -19.97 6.80
N ARG A 233 -14.07 -19.08 6.71
CA ARG A 233 -12.91 -19.06 7.63
C ARG A 233 -13.28 -18.27 8.87
N ILE A 234 -13.08 -18.88 10.03
CA ILE A 234 -13.39 -18.33 11.35
C ILE A 234 -12.11 -18.25 12.15
N VAL A 235 -11.78 -17.07 12.67
CA VAL A 235 -10.67 -16.86 13.60
C VAL A 235 -11.16 -17.09 15.02
N THR A 236 -10.32 -17.72 15.83
CA THR A 236 -10.51 -17.91 17.28
C THR A 236 -9.15 -18.06 17.97
N ASN A 237 -9.11 -18.26 19.28
CA ASN A 237 -7.90 -18.66 19.97
C ASN A 237 -7.65 -20.18 19.84
N TYR A 238 -6.38 -20.57 19.96
CA TYR A 238 -5.98 -21.98 19.95
C TYR A 238 -6.53 -22.71 21.19
N HIS A 239 -6.40 -22.13 22.40
CA HIS A 239 -6.91 -22.73 23.64
C HIS A 239 -8.43 -22.97 23.63
N VAL A 240 -9.19 -22.31 22.74
CA VAL A 240 -10.63 -22.58 22.59
C VAL A 240 -10.88 -23.94 21.95
N ILE A 241 -9.94 -24.44 21.18
CA ILE A 241 -10.10 -25.66 20.36
C ILE A 241 -9.12 -26.76 20.68
N GLU A 242 -8.12 -26.52 21.52
CA GLU A 242 -7.03 -27.49 21.78
C GLU A 242 -7.55 -28.81 22.35
N ASP A 243 -8.60 -28.77 23.19
CA ASP A 243 -9.26 -29.92 23.79
C ASP A 243 -10.52 -30.37 23.06
N ALA A 244 -10.83 -29.77 21.93
CA ALA A 244 -12.05 -30.05 21.17
C ALA A 244 -11.90 -31.28 20.26
N TYR A 245 -12.67 -32.34 20.52
CA TYR A 245 -12.79 -33.46 19.57
C TYR A 245 -13.66 -33.07 18.37
N SER A 246 -14.70 -32.26 18.62
CA SER A 246 -15.53 -31.65 17.58
C SER A 246 -16.03 -30.30 18.03
N ALA A 247 -16.45 -29.44 17.10
CA ALA A 247 -17.01 -28.14 17.43
C ALA A 247 -18.08 -27.70 16.44
N THR A 248 -18.95 -26.81 16.92
CA THR A 248 -19.88 -26.07 16.09
C THR A 248 -19.63 -24.56 16.19
N VAL A 249 -19.89 -23.86 15.10
CA VAL A 249 -19.78 -22.40 14.98
C VAL A 249 -21.16 -21.83 14.69
N THR A 250 -21.66 -20.98 15.57
CA THR A 250 -22.91 -20.25 15.37
C THR A 250 -22.59 -18.81 14.96
N VAL A 251 -22.92 -18.42 13.75
CA VAL A 251 -22.79 -17.06 13.23
C VAL A 251 -24.09 -16.61 12.59
N ASN A 252 -24.53 -15.39 12.91
CA ASN A 252 -25.78 -14.82 12.42
C ASN A 252 -26.98 -15.79 12.62
N LYS A 253 -27.08 -16.43 13.81
CA LYS A 253 -28.13 -17.38 14.22
C LYS A 253 -28.17 -18.68 13.42
N LYS A 254 -27.14 -19.00 12.68
CA LYS A 254 -26.98 -20.28 11.98
C LYS A 254 -25.80 -21.04 12.54
N THR A 255 -26.00 -22.31 12.82
CA THR A 255 -24.97 -23.21 13.34
C THR A 255 -24.41 -24.09 12.23
N TYR A 256 -23.10 -24.22 12.20
CA TYR A 256 -22.33 -25.01 11.25
C TYR A 256 -21.34 -25.90 12.00
N ALA A 257 -21.16 -27.12 11.58
CA ALA A 257 -20.08 -27.95 12.08
C ALA A 257 -18.73 -27.44 11.55
N VAL A 258 -17.70 -27.45 12.41
CA VAL A 258 -16.33 -27.24 11.98
C VAL A 258 -15.91 -28.41 11.11
N GLN A 259 -15.33 -28.11 9.95
CA GLN A 259 -14.86 -29.13 9.00
C GLN A 259 -13.37 -29.46 9.21
N SER A 260 -12.58 -28.44 9.48
CA SER A 260 -11.14 -28.57 9.72
C SER A 260 -10.59 -27.34 10.40
N VAL A 261 -9.41 -27.49 11.00
CA VAL A 261 -8.50 -26.42 11.40
C VAL A 261 -7.57 -26.19 10.21
N LEU A 262 -7.58 -24.97 9.68
CA LEU A 262 -6.78 -24.57 8.53
C LEU A 262 -5.33 -24.25 8.92
N THR A 263 -5.18 -23.64 10.08
CA THR A 263 -3.92 -23.30 10.70
C THR A 263 -4.15 -23.00 12.19
N PHE A 264 -3.12 -23.16 12.97
CA PHE A 264 -3.05 -22.69 14.36
C PHE A 264 -1.60 -22.38 14.72
N ASP A 265 -1.46 -21.62 15.78
CA ASP A 265 -0.20 -21.30 16.42
C ASP A 265 -0.46 -21.24 17.92
N ALA A 266 0.12 -22.19 18.66
CA ALA A 266 -0.09 -22.32 20.10
C ALA A 266 0.65 -21.23 20.88
N ASP A 267 1.81 -20.76 20.39
CA ASP A 267 2.65 -19.76 21.07
C ASP A 267 1.95 -18.40 21.15
N ILE A 268 1.30 -17.98 20.06
CA ILE A 268 0.52 -16.75 20.00
C ILE A 268 -0.97 -16.95 20.26
N ASP A 269 -1.39 -18.17 20.55
CA ASP A 269 -2.76 -18.58 20.89
C ASP A 269 -3.79 -18.18 19.81
N LEU A 270 -3.53 -18.51 18.55
CA LEU A 270 -4.44 -18.25 17.43
C LEU A 270 -4.77 -19.53 16.64
N ALA A 271 -5.99 -19.59 16.12
CA ALA A 271 -6.44 -20.64 15.22
C ALA A 271 -7.42 -20.10 14.16
N VAL A 272 -7.41 -20.74 12.98
CA VAL A 272 -8.36 -20.48 11.90
C VAL A 272 -9.10 -21.75 11.54
N LEU A 273 -10.40 -21.75 11.75
CA LEU A 273 -11.31 -22.87 11.47
C LEU A 273 -11.95 -22.72 10.10
N LYS A 274 -12.38 -23.85 9.53
CA LYS A 274 -13.18 -23.93 8.31
C LYS A 274 -14.57 -24.46 8.61
N ILE A 275 -15.60 -23.73 8.18
CA ILE A 275 -16.99 -24.17 8.18
C ILE A 275 -17.55 -24.21 6.75
N ASN A 276 -18.59 -25.03 6.51
CA ASN A 276 -19.25 -25.10 5.19
C ASN A 276 -20.28 -23.98 5.05
N ALA A 277 -19.81 -22.76 4.86
CA ALA A 277 -20.66 -21.59 4.64
C ALA A 277 -20.04 -20.69 3.58
N THR A 278 -20.89 -19.96 2.87
CA THR A 278 -20.50 -18.98 1.85
C THR A 278 -21.34 -17.71 1.98
N GLY A 279 -20.80 -16.57 1.51
CA GLY A 279 -21.53 -15.31 1.54
C GLY A 279 -21.71 -14.73 2.95
N LEU A 280 -20.84 -15.13 3.89
CA LEU A 280 -20.82 -14.58 5.24
C LEU A 280 -20.37 -13.13 5.23
N THR A 281 -20.88 -12.35 6.19
CA THR A 281 -20.34 -11.00 6.46
C THR A 281 -18.96 -11.14 7.09
N VAL A 282 -17.97 -10.51 6.49
CA VAL A 282 -16.58 -10.59 6.93
C VAL A 282 -16.26 -9.43 7.86
N ALA A 283 -15.48 -9.69 8.91
CA ALA A 283 -14.91 -8.66 9.76
C ALA A 283 -13.88 -7.83 8.97
N ASN A 284 -13.88 -6.51 9.20
CA ASN A 284 -12.83 -5.65 8.69
C ASN A 284 -11.67 -5.65 9.69
N VAL A 285 -10.52 -6.15 9.31
CA VAL A 285 -9.33 -6.26 10.17
C VAL A 285 -8.43 -5.04 9.95
N CYS A 286 -8.15 -4.31 11.03
CA CYS A 286 -7.19 -3.20 11.03
C CYS A 286 -5.82 -3.71 11.49
N LYS A 287 -4.83 -3.60 10.61
CA LYS A 287 -3.45 -4.03 10.85
C LYS A 287 -2.51 -2.85 11.19
N ASN A 288 -3.08 -1.73 11.53
CA ASN A 288 -2.30 -0.54 11.88
C ASN A 288 -2.03 -0.48 13.38
N PRO A 289 -0.91 0.15 13.79
CA PRO A 289 -0.58 0.32 15.20
C PRO A 289 -1.71 0.99 15.98
N VAL A 290 -2.00 0.46 17.14
CA VAL A 290 -2.98 1.01 18.08
C VAL A 290 -2.31 1.97 19.07
N LYS A 291 -3.11 2.76 19.80
CA LYS A 291 -2.58 3.73 20.78
C LYS A 291 -3.38 3.63 22.08
N ALA A 292 -2.67 3.77 23.20
CA ALA A 292 -3.30 3.89 24.50
C ALA A 292 -4.30 5.06 24.51
N GLY A 293 -5.44 4.85 25.18
CA GLY A 293 -6.56 5.80 25.27
C GLY A 293 -7.59 5.67 24.13
N GLN A 294 -7.35 4.87 23.10
CA GLN A 294 -8.35 4.60 22.06
C GLN A 294 -9.51 3.80 22.64
N THR A 295 -10.73 4.20 22.32
CA THR A 295 -11.94 3.46 22.71
C THR A 295 -12.05 2.17 21.92
N VAL A 296 -12.38 1.08 22.62
CA VAL A 296 -12.53 -0.26 22.06
C VAL A 296 -13.76 -0.97 22.61
N TRP A 297 -14.23 -1.97 21.89
CA TRP A 297 -15.32 -2.87 22.30
C TRP A 297 -14.86 -4.31 22.14
N ALA A 298 -15.07 -5.09 23.20
CA ALA A 298 -14.97 -6.54 23.14
C ALA A 298 -16.38 -7.13 22.97
N ILE A 299 -16.53 -8.12 22.10
CA ILE A 299 -17.80 -8.81 21.89
C ILE A 299 -17.55 -10.31 21.80
N GLY A 300 -18.39 -11.09 22.48
CA GLY A 300 -18.31 -12.54 22.55
C GLY A 300 -19.51 -13.13 23.26
N SER A 301 -19.38 -14.36 23.74
CA SER A 301 -20.47 -15.09 24.41
C SER A 301 -20.10 -15.48 25.85
N PRO A 302 -19.85 -14.51 26.75
CA PRO A 302 -19.41 -14.80 28.10
C PRO A 302 -20.44 -15.67 28.84
N ARG A 303 -19.99 -16.80 29.39
CA ARG A 303 -20.84 -17.76 30.12
C ARG A 303 -22.08 -18.21 29.33
N GLY A 304 -21.95 -18.34 27.98
CA GLY A 304 -23.05 -18.71 27.10
C GLY A 304 -24.08 -17.59 26.85
N GLN A 305 -23.79 -16.34 27.28
CA GLN A 305 -24.64 -15.18 26.95
C GLN A 305 -24.21 -14.58 25.63
N THR A 306 -24.84 -15.03 24.58
CA THR A 306 -24.50 -14.72 23.19
C THR A 306 -24.43 -13.22 22.90
N ASN A 307 -23.38 -12.78 22.17
CA ASN A 307 -23.21 -11.42 21.68
C ASN A 307 -23.23 -10.33 22.76
N THR A 308 -22.56 -10.55 23.88
CA THR A 308 -22.38 -9.53 24.90
C THR A 308 -21.31 -8.53 24.46
N LEU A 309 -21.67 -7.23 24.42
CA LEU A 309 -20.75 -6.13 24.08
C LEU A 309 -20.29 -5.44 25.37
N SER A 310 -18.99 -5.26 25.54
CA SER A 310 -18.38 -4.44 26.57
C SER A 310 -17.53 -3.33 25.97
N GLN A 311 -17.51 -2.16 26.59
CA GLN A 311 -16.72 -1.00 26.13
C GLN A 311 -15.59 -0.72 27.10
N GLY A 312 -14.46 -0.31 26.59
CA GLY A 312 -13.30 0.15 27.34
C GLY A 312 -12.37 0.99 26.48
N ILE A 313 -11.13 1.10 26.94
CA ILE A 313 -10.04 1.76 26.21
C ILE A 313 -8.83 0.84 26.15
N ILE A 314 -7.96 1.08 25.20
CA ILE A 314 -6.61 0.51 25.20
C ILE A 314 -5.84 1.15 26.34
N THR A 315 -5.41 0.36 27.31
CA THR A 315 -4.65 0.83 28.48
C THR A 315 -3.15 0.79 28.22
N TYR A 316 -2.69 -0.14 27.37
CA TYR A 316 -1.31 -0.21 26.89
C TYR A 316 -1.27 -0.81 25.48
N ALA A 317 -0.53 -0.17 24.56
CA ALA A 317 -0.63 -0.51 23.14
C ALA A 317 0.08 -1.81 22.76
N GLU A 318 1.24 -2.09 23.36
CA GLU A 318 2.12 -3.22 22.99
C GLU A 318 2.73 -3.80 24.28
N ARG A 319 1.98 -4.62 25.00
CA ARG A 319 2.44 -5.27 26.23
C ARG A 319 3.09 -6.60 25.89
N GLU A 320 4.38 -6.71 26.12
CA GLU A 320 5.09 -7.98 26.01
C GLU A 320 4.85 -8.83 27.28
N LEU A 321 4.34 -10.03 27.08
CA LEU A 321 4.16 -11.07 28.11
C LEU A 321 4.45 -12.42 27.47
N TYR A 322 5.26 -13.25 28.13
CA TYR A 322 5.58 -14.60 27.67
C TYR A 322 6.17 -14.65 26.23
N GLY A 323 6.90 -13.61 25.84
CA GLY A 323 7.47 -13.50 24.48
C GLY A 323 6.51 -13.04 23.39
N VAL A 324 5.24 -12.81 23.71
CA VAL A 324 4.20 -12.35 22.78
C VAL A 324 3.78 -10.91 23.11
N CYS A 325 3.55 -10.10 22.08
CA CYS A 325 3.02 -8.74 22.21
C CYS A 325 1.49 -8.74 22.18
N TYR A 326 0.88 -8.09 23.19
CA TYR A 326 -0.57 -7.99 23.34
C TYR A 326 -1.05 -6.55 23.38
N VAL A 327 -2.27 -6.32 22.90
CA VAL A 327 -3.06 -5.12 23.21
C VAL A 327 -3.67 -5.29 24.59
N GLN A 328 -3.25 -4.46 25.58
CA GLN A 328 -3.88 -4.44 26.90
C GLN A 328 -5.04 -3.45 26.91
N HIS A 329 -6.21 -3.87 27.41
CA HIS A 329 -7.42 -3.06 27.46
C HIS A 329 -8.23 -3.30 28.74
N ASP A 330 -9.18 -2.39 29.04
CA ASP A 330 -10.07 -2.48 30.21
C ASP A 330 -11.54 -2.80 29.84
N ALA A 331 -11.83 -3.07 28.55
CA ALA A 331 -13.13 -3.60 28.16
C ALA A 331 -13.34 -4.97 28.82
N SER A 332 -14.39 -5.11 29.62
CA SER A 332 -14.62 -6.30 30.43
C SER A 332 -14.76 -7.56 29.56
N ILE A 333 -13.95 -8.58 29.87
CA ILE A 333 -14.06 -9.93 29.27
C ILE A 333 -14.19 -10.99 30.35
N ALA A 334 -14.70 -12.14 29.99
CA ALA A 334 -14.86 -13.31 30.85
C ALA A 334 -14.78 -14.57 29.98
N GLY A 335 -14.72 -15.76 30.58
CA GLY A 335 -14.76 -17.03 29.85
C GLY A 335 -15.91 -17.04 28.83
N GLY A 336 -15.60 -17.40 27.57
CA GLY A 336 -16.49 -17.31 26.41
C GLY A 336 -16.31 -16.06 25.53
N ASN A 337 -15.45 -15.10 25.94
CA ASN A 337 -15.00 -14.01 25.07
C ASN A 337 -13.70 -14.35 24.32
N SER A 338 -12.96 -15.37 24.75
CA SER A 338 -11.74 -15.86 24.10
C SER A 338 -11.99 -16.17 22.63
N GLY A 339 -11.13 -15.67 21.74
CA GLY A 339 -11.26 -15.75 20.30
C GLY A 339 -12.15 -14.67 19.67
N GLY A 340 -12.93 -13.95 20.48
CA GLY A 340 -13.79 -12.87 20.01
C GLY A 340 -13.01 -11.62 19.63
N PRO A 341 -13.55 -10.76 18.74
CA PRO A 341 -12.87 -9.57 18.27
C PRO A 341 -12.82 -8.46 19.32
N LEU A 342 -11.69 -7.76 19.37
CA LEU A 342 -11.54 -6.42 19.95
C LEU A 342 -11.69 -5.39 18.82
N ILE A 343 -12.68 -4.50 18.93
CA ILE A 343 -13.12 -3.64 17.83
C ILE A 343 -12.87 -2.16 18.16
N ASN A 344 -12.36 -1.38 17.22
CA ASN A 344 -12.12 0.06 17.36
C ASN A 344 -13.36 0.90 16.99
N VAL A 345 -13.28 2.23 17.17
CA VAL A 345 -14.36 3.19 16.85
C VAL A 345 -14.77 3.22 15.36
N TYR A 346 -13.98 2.63 14.48
CA TYR A 346 -14.25 2.53 13.04
C TYR A 346 -14.93 1.21 12.66
N GLY A 347 -15.21 0.35 13.63
CA GLY A 347 -15.81 -0.97 13.42
C GLY A 347 -14.84 -2.00 12.85
N GLU A 348 -13.55 -1.82 13.08
CA GLU A 348 -12.49 -2.72 12.62
C GLU A 348 -11.96 -3.54 13.78
N VAL A 349 -11.67 -4.81 13.53
CA VAL A 349 -11.03 -5.72 14.47
C VAL A 349 -9.54 -5.38 14.55
N ILE A 350 -9.08 -5.00 15.75
CA ILE A 350 -7.68 -4.65 16.03
C ILE A 350 -6.94 -5.73 16.82
N GLY A 351 -7.68 -6.66 17.42
CA GLY A 351 -7.14 -7.76 18.21
C GLY A 351 -8.14 -8.89 18.41
N ILE A 352 -7.65 -9.99 18.92
CA ILE A 352 -8.39 -11.20 19.30
C ILE A 352 -8.31 -11.33 20.81
N ASN A 353 -9.44 -11.17 21.52
CA ASN A 353 -9.48 -11.27 22.98
C ASN A 353 -9.03 -12.66 23.41
N THR A 354 -8.01 -12.74 24.25
CA THR A 354 -7.32 -13.99 24.57
C THR A 354 -7.48 -14.35 26.03
N PHE A 355 -6.99 -13.53 26.96
CA PHE A 355 -7.06 -13.83 28.39
C PHE A 355 -7.18 -12.57 29.26
N TYR A 356 -7.42 -12.80 30.54
CA TYR A 356 -7.45 -11.76 31.58
C TYR A 356 -6.82 -12.31 32.87
N PHE A 357 -6.28 -11.41 33.68
CA PHE A 357 -5.82 -11.80 35.01
C PHE A 357 -6.99 -11.81 36.00
N ALA A 358 -7.35 -12.99 36.48
CA ALA A 358 -8.53 -13.20 37.34
C ALA A 358 -8.46 -12.42 38.67
N ASP A 359 -7.27 -12.22 39.22
CA ASP A 359 -7.03 -11.50 40.48
C ASP A 359 -6.92 -9.98 40.32
N SER A 360 -7.07 -9.46 39.10
CA SER A 360 -6.99 -8.04 38.80
C SER A 360 -8.26 -7.56 38.10
N GLN A 361 -8.65 -6.32 38.40
CA GLN A 361 -9.77 -5.70 37.69
C GLN A 361 -9.26 -5.01 36.43
N ASN A 362 -9.89 -5.34 35.30
CA ASN A 362 -9.67 -4.62 34.02
C ASN A 362 -8.26 -4.76 33.41
N LEU A 363 -7.59 -5.90 33.65
CA LEU A 363 -6.37 -6.28 32.96
C LEU A 363 -6.69 -7.40 31.96
N ASN A 364 -7.07 -7.00 30.75
CA ASN A 364 -7.47 -7.89 29.69
C ASN A 364 -6.51 -7.73 28.51
N PHE A 365 -6.31 -8.81 27.78
CA PHE A 365 -5.31 -8.90 26.72
C PHE A 365 -5.91 -9.47 25.45
N ALA A 366 -5.51 -8.89 24.34
CA ALA A 366 -5.86 -9.37 23.00
C ALA A 366 -4.59 -9.50 22.15
N VAL A 367 -4.47 -10.60 21.43
CA VAL A 367 -3.44 -10.77 20.39
C VAL A 367 -3.72 -9.80 19.26
N PHE A 368 -2.70 -9.20 18.67
CA PHE A 368 -2.86 -8.28 17.56
C PHE A 368 -3.49 -8.97 16.34
N ALA A 369 -4.38 -8.26 15.66
CA ALA A 369 -5.07 -8.82 14.50
C ALA A 369 -4.18 -8.96 13.25
N ASP A 370 -3.02 -8.31 13.19
CA ASP A 370 -2.03 -8.46 12.13
C ASP A 370 -1.22 -9.74 12.25
N GLU A 371 -1.19 -10.40 13.42
CA GLU A 371 -0.60 -11.74 13.57
C GLU A 371 -1.29 -12.80 12.68
N LEU A 372 -2.52 -12.56 12.26
CA LEU A 372 -3.20 -13.43 11.30
C LEU A 372 -2.46 -13.54 9.94
N ASP A 373 -1.61 -12.58 9.59
CA ASP A 373 -0.79 -12.63 8.39
C ASP A 373 0.47 -13.50 8.55
N ASN A 374 0.89 -13.72 9.78
CA ASN A 374 2.09 -14.49 10.12
C ASN A 374 1.78 -15.99 10.25
N LEU A 375 0.50 -16.38 10.35
CA LEU A 375 0.09 -17.77 10.45
C LEU A 375 0.49 -18.58 9.21
N TYR A 376 1.14 -19.70 9.45
CA TYR A 376 1.51 -20.65 8.40
C TYR A 376 0.36 -21.60 8.07
N TYR A 377 -0.11 -21.58 6.82
CA TYR A 377 -1.15 -22.49 6.35
C TYR A 377 -0.55 -23.78 5.79
N GLY A 378 -0.59 -24.82 6.59
CA GLY A 378 -0.19 -26.19 6.20
C GLY A 378 -1.32 -27.00 5.59
N THR A 379 -1.24 -28.32 5.75
CA THR A 379 -2.36 -29.22 5.41
C THR A 379 -3.44 -29.09 6.47
N PRO A 380 -4.71 -28.79 6.11
CA PRO A 380 -5.79 -28.74 7.08
C PRO A 380 -5.98 -30.07 7.80
N ILE A 381 -6.21 -30.02 9.12
CA ILE A 381 -6.45 -31.20 9.97
C ILE A 381 -7.86 -31.16 10.55
N SER A 382 -8.42 -32.30 10.94
CA SER A 382 -9.69 -32.33 11.68
C SER A 382 -9.46 -31.93 13.15
N LEU A 383 -10.51 -31.51 13.87
CA LEU A 383 -10.41 -31.31 15.32
C LEU A 383 -10.08 -32.62 16.06
N ALA A 384 -10.58 -33.75 15.59
CA ALA A 384 -10.26 -35.04 16.16
C ALA A 384 -8.76 -35.37 16.02
N ASP A 385 -8.16 -35.08 14.85
CA ASP A 385 -6.71 -35.26 14.65
C ASP A 385 -5.90 -34.29 15.51
N LEU A 386 -6.36 -33.03 15.67
CA LEU A 386 -5.73 -32.06 16.55
C LEU A 386 -5.82 -32.50 18.02
N TYR A 387 -7.00 -32.98 18.43
CA TYR A 387 -7.20 -33.53 19.76
C TYR A 387 -6.22 -34.69 20.04
N ASP A 388 -6.16 -35.67 19.14
CA ASP A 388 -5.26 -36.79 19.29
C ASP A 388 -3.78 -36.34 19.29
N LEU A 389 -3.41 -35.34 18.52
CA LEU A 389 -2.07 -34.73 18.53
C LEU A 389 -1.71 -34.12 19.89
N ASN A 390 -2.65 -33.36 20.48
CA ASN A 390 -2.44 -32.65 21.75
C ASN A 390 -2.48 -33.59 22.96
N HIS A 391 -3.18 -34.72 22.84
CA HIS A 391 -3.32 -35.73 23.92
C HIS A 391 -2.47 -36.97 23.69
N ASP A 392 -1.61 -36.95 22.68
CA ASP A 392 -0.59 -38.03 22.52
C ASP A 392 0.48 -37.82 23.59
N PRO A 393 0.67 -38.81 24.49
CA PRO A 393 1.66 -38.74 25.57
C PRO A 393 3.07 -38.39 25.06
N TYR A 394 3.39 -38.83 23.87
CA TYR A 394 4.65 -38.55 23.18
C TYR A 394 4.86 -37.08 22.90
N ASN A 395 3.83 -36.43 22.34
CA ASN A 395 3.89 -35.01 21.99
C ASN A 395 3.91 -34.13 23.24
N ILE A 396 3.15 -34.51 24.27
CA ILE A 396 3.15 -33.81 25.56
C ILE A 396 4.54 -33.80 26.18
N LEU A 397 5.18 -34.97 26.25
CA LEU A 397 6.53 -35.12 26.79
C LEU A 397 7.57 -34.35 25.95
N THR A 398 7.47 -34.46 24.62
CA THR A 398 8.38 -33.74 23.70
C THR A 398 8.29 -32.22 23.90
N ASN A 399 7.08 -31.67 23.95
CA ASN A 399 6.88 -30.24 24.14
C ASN A 399 7.39 -29.81 25.52
N TRP A 400 7.11 -30.57 26.58
CA TRP A 400 7.60 -30.26 27.91
C TRP A 400 9.14 -30.23 27.97
N LEU A 401 9.82 -31.18 27.30
CA LEU A 401 11.28 -31.19 27.22
C LEU A 401 11.84 -30.01 26.49
N ILE A 402 11.24 -29.62 25.34
CA ILE A 402 11.67 -28.46 24.55
C ILE A 402 11.53 -27.18 25.38
N GLU A 403 10.43 -27.01 26.12
CA GLU A 403 10.16 -25.81 26.91
C GLU A 403 11.07 -25.67 28.15
N ASN A 404 11.43 -26.77 28.78
CA ASN A 404 12.16 -26.74 30.06
C ASN A 404 13.67 -26.94 29.93
N TYR A 405 14.17 -27.45 28.82
CA TYR A 405 15.58 -27.68 28.56
C TYR A 405 16.05 -26.91 27.32
N THR A 406 16.68 -25.77 27.57
CA THR A 406 17.14 -24.81 26.51
C THR A 406 18.47 -25.22 25.84
N ASP A 407 19.13 -26.27 26.31
CA ASP A 407 20.40 -26.74 25.73
C ASP A 407 20.13 -27.91 24.80
N TYR A 408 20.11 -27.67 23.49
CA TYR A 408 19.83 -28.66 22.42
C TYR A 408 20.75 -29.90 22.36
N SER A 409 21.67 -30.03 23.27
CA SER A 409 22.55 -31.21 23.38
C SER A 409 22.06 -32.26 24.37
N ALA A 410 20.99 -31.98 25.12
CA ALA A 410 20.47 -32.90 26.13
C ALA A 410 18.97 -33.18 25.90
N GLU A 411 18.67 -34.08 25.01
CA GLU A 411 17.37 -34.77 24.91
C GLU A 411 17.14 -35.71 26.10
N GLU A 412 17.73 -35.38 27.27
CA GLU A 412 17.85 -36.24 28.42
C GLU A 412 17.48 -35.51 29.70
N ILE A 413 16.49 -36.01 30.44
CA ILE A 413 16.24 -35.64 31.84
C ILE A 413 16.95 -36.65 32.71
N ARG A 414 17.91 -36.17 33.50
CA ARG A 414 18.64 -37.02 34.41
C ARG A 414 18.30 -36.69 35.87
N TYR A 415 18.01 -37.70 36.63
CA TYR A 415 17.84 -37.64 38.08
C TYR A 415 18.87 -38.53 38.74
N ASP A 416 19.65 -38.00 39.67
CA ASP A 416 20.65 -38.70 40.42
C ASP A 416 20.34 -38.63 41.91
N GLU A 417 20.18 -39.73 42.58
CA GLU A 417 19.91 -39.79 44.02
C GLU A 417 20.84 -40.82 44.70
N ILE A 418 21.32 -40.42 45.89
CA ILE A 418 22.05 -41.35 46.75
C ILE A 418 21.05 -41.99 47.68
N MET A 419 20.74 -43.26 47.46
CA MET A 419 19.91 -44.09 48.33
C MET A 419 20.78 -44.83 49.36
N GLU A 420 20.18 -45.36 50.41
CA GLU A 420 20.90 -46.11 51.46
C GLU A 420 21.58 -47.35 50.87
N GLY A 421 22.89 -47.24 50.60
CA GLY A 421 23.72 -48.31 50.05
C GLY A 421 23.76 -48.42 48.51
N ALA A 422 23.25 -47.43 47.78
CA ALA A 422 23.29 -47.42 46.34
C ALA A 422 23.30 -46.00 45.76
N TRP A 423 23.87 -45.86 44.59
CA TRP A 423 23.71 -44.68 43.72
C TRP A 423 22.67 -45.04 42.64
N LEU A 424 21.64 -44.21 42.49
CA LEU A 424 20.62 -44.37 41.47
C LEU A 424 20.72 -43.21 40.50
N SER A 425 20.93 -43.50 39.22
CA SER A 425 20.86 -42.56 38.14
C SER A 425 19.75 -42.97 37.17
N ILE A 426 18.80 -42.10 36.96
CA ILE A 426 17.68 -42.34 36.04
C ILE A 426 17.69 -41.27 34.96
N ALA A 427 17.48 -41.66 33.72
CA ALA A 427 17.40 -40.78 32.59
C ALA A 427 16.21 -41.10 31.70
N MET A 428 15.59 -40.05 31.19
CA MET A 428 14.59 -40.12 30.12
C MET A 428 15.12 -39.35 28.91
N TYR A 429 14.98 -39.91 27.72
CA TYR A 429 15.37 -39.22 26.50
C TYR A 429 14.42 -39.50 25.36
N LEU A 430 14.35 -38.50 24.49
CA LEU A 430 13.67 -38.55 23.21
C LEU A 430 14.73 -38.63 22.11
N GLU A 431 14.74 -39.72 21.40
CA GLU A 431 15.45 -39.80 20.12
C GLU A 431 14.43 -39.79 18.98
N THR A 432 14.85 -39.43 17.77
CA THR A 432 14.00 -39.32 16.58
C THR A 432 12.93 -40.43 16.49
N GLY A 433 11.74 -40.15 17.01
CA GLY A 433 10.55 -41.00 16.94
C GLY A 433 10.39 -42.00 18.07
N GLY A 434 11.10 -41.88 19.19
CA GLY A 434 10.99 -42.80 20.31
C GLY A 434 11.16 -42.11 21.68
N PHE A 435 10.45 -42.62 22.67
CA PHE A 435 10.63 -42.31 24.08
C PHE A 435 11.25 -43.46 24.82
N TYR A 436 12.34 -43.19 25.51
CA TYR A 436 13.17 -44.18 26.18
C TYR A 436 13.41 -43.77 27.63
N MET A 437 13.46 -44.74 28.50
CA MET A 437 13.85 -44.55 29.89
C MET A 437 14.95 -45.54 30.25
N GLU A 438 15.87 -45.12 31.09
CA GLU A 438 16.87 -46.01 31.67
C GLU A 438 17.10 -45.69 33.14
N ALA A 439 17.52 -46.70 33.88
CA ALA A 439 17.96 -46.54 35.25
C ALA A 439 19.25 -47.36 35.47
N LEU A 440 20.17 -46.77 36.20
CA LEU A 440 21.41 -47.41 36.63
C LEU A 440 21.48 -47.34 38.16
N TRP A 441 21.52 -48.48 38.79
CA TRP A 441 21.81 -48.63 40.22
C TRP A 441 23.24 -49.11 40.39
N GLU A 442 24.08 -48.36 41.07
CA GLU A 442 25.42 -48.73 41.48
C GLU A 442 25.40 -49.03 42.99
N LEU A 443 25.63 -50.28 43.37
CA LEU A 443 25.64 -50.71 44.76
C LEU A 443 27.01 -50.53 45.42
N GLU A 444 27.07 -50.33 46.75
CA GLU A 444 28.33 -50.10 47.49
C GLU A 444 29.38 -51.22 47.32
N ASP A 445 28.94 -52.42 47.01
CA ASP A 445 29.82 -53.55 46.76
C ASP A 445 30.35 -53.64 45.31
N GLY A 446 29.97 -52.64 44.46
CA GLY A 446 30.41 -52.54 43.07
C GLY A 446 29.57 -53.37 42.11
N ALA A 447 28.39 -53.81 42.50
CA ALA A 447 27.40 -54.35 41.57
C ALA A 447 26.67 -53.23 40.84
N GLU A 448 26.39 -53.42 39.58
CA GLU A 448 25.64 -52.47 38.74
C GLU A 448 24.42 -53.20 38.17
N LEU A 449 23.23 -52.56 38.36
CA LEU A 449 21.99 -52.97 37.71
C LEU A 449 21.59 -51.85 36.73
N TYR A 450 21.51 -52.20 35.46
CA TYR A 450 21.03 -51.29 34.42
C TYR A 450 19.75 -51.80 33.80
N ILE A 451 18.75 -50.95 33.71
CA ILE A 451 17.47 -51.23 33.07
C ILE A 451 17.24 -50.17 31.98
N PHE A 452 16.85 -50.63 30.84
CA PHE A 452 16.43 -49.80 29.71
C PHE A 452 15.03 -50.21 29.25
N LEU A 453 14.14 -49.24 29.05
CA LEU A 453 12.78 -49.43 28.59
C LEU A 453 12.50 -48.54 27.38
N ASP A 454 12.14 -49.14 26.27
CA ASP A 454 11.75 -48.50 25.02
C ASP A 454 10.23 -48.48 24.92
N LEU A 455 9.63 -47.30 25.09
CA LEU A 455 8.19 -47.04 24.99
C LEU A 455 7.75 -46.56 23.59
N SER A 456 8.64 -46.56 22.61
CA SER A 456 8.38 -46.05 21.25
C SER A 456 7.57 -46.98 20.37
N SER A 457 7.31 -48.21 20.84
CA SER A 457 6.65 -49.27 20.09
C SER A 457 5.17 -49.45 20.51
N ASP A 458 4.52 -50.49 19.97
CA ASP A 458 3.17 -50.91 20.37
C ASP A 458 3.15 -51.28 21.89
N PRO A 459 2.25 -50.69 22.70
CA PRO A 459 2.11 -50.98 24.13
C PRO A 459 1.98 -52.47 24.49
N SER A 460 1.56 -53.31 23.56
CA SER A 460 1.52 -54.73 23.76
C SER A 460 2.91 -55.42 23.67
N ARG A 461 3.96 -54.68 23.28
CA ARG A 461 5.30 -55.21 23.02
C ARG A 461 6.41 -54.18 23.24
N TYR A 462 6.38 -53.41 24.31
CA TYR A 462 7.50 -52.54 24.68
C TYR A 462 8.77 -53.37 24.91
N VAL A 463 9.90 -52.87 24.45
CA VAL A 463 11.19 -53.55 24.56
C VAL A 463 11.85 -53.16 25.87
N TYR A 464 12.28 -54.13 26.65
CA TYR A 464 13.21 -53.90 27.74
C TYR A 464 14.56 -54.54 27.46
N SER A 465 15.63 -53.95 27.99
CA SER A 465 16.96 -54.55 28.11
C SER A 465 17.43 -54.32 29.54
N ALA A 466 17.94 -55.35 30.14
CA ALA A 466 18.43 -55.31 31.50
C ALA A 466 19.83 -55.96 31.59
N TYR A 467 20.67 -55.37 32.42
CA TYR A 467 22.06 -55.80 32.60
C TYR A 467 22.41 -55.73 34.08
N LEU A 468 23.00 -56.82 34.57
CA LEU A 468 23.51 -56.95 35.93
C LEU A 468 24.98 -57.34 35.87
N SER A 469 25.85 -56.53 36.48
CA SER A 469 27.28 -56.83 36.55
C SER A 469 27.77 -56.81 37.98
N TYR A 470 28.71 -57.76 38.31
CA TYR A 470 29.39 -57.78 39.57
C TYR A 470 30.70 -58.59 39.46
N ASN A 471 31.82 -58.02 39.88
CA ASN A 471 33.14 -58.66 39.88
C ASN A 471 33.55 -59.24 38.51
N GLY A 472 33.11 -58.61 37.40
CA GLY A 472 33.44 -59.09 36.05
C GLY A 472 32.53 -60.17 35.50
N TYR A 473 31.49 -60.53 36.21
CA TYR A 473 30.41 -61.39 35.74
C TYR A 473 29.25 -60.55 35.30
N GLU A 474 28.60 -60.93 34.22
CA GLU A 474 27.52 -60.19 33.59
C GLU A 474 26.34 -61.10 33.28
N ASN A 475 25.15 -60.61 33.55
CA ASN A 475 23.90 -61.18 33.08
C ASN A 475 23.13 -60.16 32.28
N ILE A 476 22.66 -60.53 31.10
CA ILE A 476 21.95 -59.66 30.18
C ILE A 476 20.63 -60.30 29.78
N ALA A 477 19.54 -59.55 29.89
CA ALA A 477 18.26 -60.01 29.39
C ALA A 477 17.67 -58.96 28.47
N LYS A 478 17.01 -59.42 27.43
CA LYS A 478 16.22 -58.55 26.52
C LYS A 478 14.89 -59.23 26.21
N GLY A 479 13.81 -58.51 26.29
CA GLY A 479 12.50 -59.08 26.06
C GLY A 479 11.45 -58.03 25.72
N TYR A 480 10.21 -58.44 25.79
CA TYR A 480 9.06 -57.59 25.61
C TYR A 480 8.20 -57.60 26.88
N ILE A 481 7.62 -56.45 27.19
CA ILE A 481 6.55 -56.33 28.17
C ILE A 481 5.27 -55.88 27.48
N ASN A 482 4.13 -56.34 27.98
CA ASN A 482 2.83 -55.85 27.57
C ASN A 482 2.33 -54.92 28.67
N ALA A 483 2.25 -53.63 28.38
CA ALA A 483 1.90 -52.62 29.34
C ALA A 483 0.57 -52.92 30.07
N ALA A 484 -0.45 -53.40 29.35
CA ALA A 484 -1.76 -53.70 29.92
C ALA A 484 -1.77 -54.85 30.96
N THR A 485 -0.75 -55.68 30.98
CA THR A 485 -0.66 -56.84 31.88
C THR A 485 0.55 -56.81 32.79
N PHE A 486 1.46 -55.84 32.59
CA PHE A 486 2.65 -55.66 33.42
C PHE A 486 2.28 -55.04 34.75
N ASN A 487 2.65 -55.67 35.84
CA ASN A 487 2.42 -55.22 37.21
C ASN A 487 3.39 -55.95 38.16
N GLU A 488 3.32 -55.71 39.44
CA GLU A 488 4.19 -56.26 40.48
C GLU A 488 4.23 -57.79 40.55
N ASN A 489 3.26 -58.47 39.94
CA ASN A 489 3.19 -59.95 39.90
C ASN A 489 3.61 -60.53 38.55
N THR A 490 4.10 -59.69 37.62
CA THR A 490 4.50 -60.17 36.29
C THR A 490 5.85 -60.92 36.37
N THR A 491 5.92 -62.08 35.78
CA THR A 491 7.21 -62.78 35.59
C THR A 491 7.77 -62.42 34.23
N LEU A 492 8.97 -61.82 34.15
CA LEU A 492 9.65 -61.52 32.92
C LEU A 492 9.99 -62.78 32.15
N THR A 493 9.73 -62.77 30.84
CA THR A 493 10.11 -63.91 29.96
C THR A 493 10.98 -63.30 28.85
N PRO A 494 12.31 -63.28 29.00
CA PRO A 494 13.20 -62.70 28.02
C PRO A 494 13.22 -63.53 26.73
N ILE A 495 13.41 -62.83 25.60
CA ILE A 495 13.69 -63.44 24.29
C ILE A 495 15.12 -63.92 24.24
N THR A 496 16.03 -63.16 24.84
CA THR A 496 17.44 -63.51 25.00
C THR A 496 17.81 -63.31 26.45
N TYR A 497 18.52 -64.29 26.99
CA TYR A 497 19.15 -64.24 28.29
C TYR A 497 20.57 -64.82 28.14
N GLU A 498 21.55 -64.08 28.60
CA GLU A 498 22.96 -64.48 28.60
C GLU A 498 23.53 -64.23 30.00
N GLY A 499 24.08 -65.24 30.57
CA GLY A 499 24.71 -65.27 31.90
C GLY A 499 24.62 -66.62 32.55
N ASP A 500 25.62 -66.96 33.31
CA ASP A 500 25.75 -68.31 33.92
C ASP A 500 26.27 -68.27 35.36
N TYR A 501 26.35 -67.06 35.94
CA TYR A 501 26.91 -66.95 37.30
C TYR A 501 25.82 -66.89 38.40
N TRP A 502 24.71 -66.17 38.15
CA TRP A 502 23.61 -66.15 39.11
C TRP A 502 22.41 -66.98 38.63
N ASP A 503 21.55 -67.28 39.59
CA ASP A 503 20.29 -67.94 39.28
C ASP A 503 19.42 -67.06 38.38
N GLU A 504 19.00 -67.60 37.23
CA GLU A 504 18.23 -66.85 36.22
C GLU A 504 16.93 -66.32 36.81
N GLU A 505 16.23 -67.07 37.64
CA GLU A 505 14.96 -66.67 38.22
C GLU A 505 15.14 -65.46 39.15
N LEU A 506 16.18 -65.42 39.95
CA LEU A 506 16.52 -64.30 40.83
C LEU A 506 16.91 -63.02 40.03
N VAL A 507 17.70 -63.19 38.97
CA VAL A 507 18.11 -62.05 38.11
C VAL A 507 16.92 -61.43 37.38
N LEU A 508 16.00 -62.24 36.87
CA LEU A 508 14.80 -61.75 36.21
C LEU A 508 13.85 -61.11 37.20
N GLU A 509 13.81 -61.52 38.47
CA GLU A 509 13.07 -60.86 39.54
C GLU A 509 13.65 -59.48 39.83
N LEU A 510 14.98 -59.34 39.91
CA LEU A 510 15.66 -58.04 40.04
C LEU A 510 15.37 -57.10 38.86
N TYR A 511 15.39 -57.58 37.63
CA TYR A 511 15.05 -56.80 36.44
C TYR A 511 13.59 -56.35 36.44
N HIS A 512 12.69 -57.21 36.91
CA HIS A 512 11.28 -56.87 37.06
C HIS A 512 11.07 -55.74 38.07
N VAL A 513 11.71 -55.83 39.25
CA VAL A 513 11.66 -54.77 40.26
C VAL A 513 12.21 -53.48 39.71
N GLY A 514 13.38 -53.50 39.04
CA GLY A 514 13.95 -52.31 38.42
C GLY A 514 13.05 -51.66 37.36
N LEU A 515 12.33 -52.44 36.56
CA LEU A 515 11.34 -51.92 35.62
C LEU A 515 10.14 -51.25 36.33
N ILE A 516 9.66 -51.83 37.41
CA ILE A 516 8.59 -51.25 38.25
C ILE A 516 9.06 -49.92 38.86
N ASP A 517 10.27 -49.91 39.46
CA ASP A 517 10.84 -48.69 40.05
C ASP A 517 11.02 -47.58 39.02
N LEU A 518 11.47 -47.91 37.81
CA LEU A 518 11.60 -46.94 36.71
C LEU A 518 10.26 -46.31 36.33
N LEU A 519 9.18 -47.08 36.27
CA LEU A 519 7.84 -46.59 35.99
C LEU A 519 7.27 -45.72 37.13
N TYR A 520 7.53 -46.09 38.41
CA TYR A 520 7.15 -45.24 39.56
C TYR A 520 7.89 -43.92 39.57
N TRP A 521 9.20 -43.94 39.24
CA TRP A 521 9.97 -42.71 39.13
C TRP A 521 9.43 -41.81 38.02
N PHE A 522 9.05 -42.36 36.88
CA PHE A 522 8.43 -41.59 35.80
C PHE A 522 7.12 -40.93 36.23
N ASP A 523 6.23 -41.66 36.90
CA ASP A 523 4.98 -41.15 37.44
C ASP A 523 5.23 -40.00 38.44
N TRP A 524 6.21 -40.18 39.35
CA TRP A 524 6.61 -39.16 40.30
C TRP A 524 7.18 -37.89 39.62
N VAL A 525 8.08 -38.02 38.67
CA VAL A 525 8.65 -36.90 37.94
C VAL A 525 7.58 -36.15 37.16
N SER A 526 6.67 -36.85 36.53
CA SER A 526 5.56 -36.24 35.80
C SER A 526 4.64 -35.45 36.73
N LEU A 527 4.33 -35.98 37.89
CA LEU A 527 3.48 -35.31 38.89
C LEU A 527 4.15 -34.05 39.46
N GLU A 528 5.42 -34.18 39.90
CA GLU A 528 6.17 -33.05 40.53
C GLU A 528 6.43 -31.91 39.57
N ASN A 529 6.58 -32.18 38.28
CA ASN A 529 6.85 -31.17 37.25
C ASN A 529 5.60 -30.77 36.48
N GLY A 530 4.41 -31.29 36.82
CA GLY A 530 3.15 -30.91 36.18
C GLY A 530 3.09 -31.32 34.70
N ILE A 531 3.83 -32.34 34.27
CA ILE A 531 3.89 -32.79 32.87
C ILE A 531 2.53 -33.36 32.42
N GLY A 532 1.78 -34.00 33.37
CA GLY A 532 0.44 -34.51 33.10
C GLY A 532 0.42 -35.83 32.32
N VAL A 533 1.56 -36.45 32.10
CA VAL A 533 1.69 -37.76 31.44
C VAL A 533 2.15 -38.81 32.46
N THR A 534 1.47 -39.93 32.51
CA THR A 534 1.69 -40.98 33.49
C THR A 534 2.00 -42.31 32.77
N PRO A 535 2.50 -43.34 33.47
CA PRO A 535 2.62 -44.66 32.87
C PRO A 535 1.31 -45.22 32.28
N ALA A 536 0.16 -44.79 32.80
CA ALA A 536 -1.15 -45.19 32.27
C ALA A 536 -1.39 -44.68 30.84
N ASP A 537 -0.84 -43.54 30.47
CA ASP A 537 -0.96 -42.97 29.12
C ASP A 537 -0.19 -43.78 28.08
N PHE A 538 0.83 -44.53 28.53
CA PHE A 538 1.53 -45.54 27.72
C PHE A 538 0.90 -46.93 27.82
N GLY A 539 -0.31 -47.05 28.40
CA GLY A 539 -1.09 -48.25 28.48
C GLY A 539 -0.77 -49.18 29.66
N PHE A 540 0.09 -48.76 30.59
CA PHE A 540 0.32 -49.49 31.81
C PHE A 540 -0.90 -49.45 32.73
N ALA A 541 -1.21 -50.59 33.35
CA ALA A 541 -2.23 -50.62 34.40
C ALA A 541 -1.77 -49.74 35.58
N ALA A 542 -2.73 -49.16 36.32
CA ALA A 542 -2.40 -48.39 37.50
C ALA A 542 -1.53 -49.23 38.44
N LEU A 543 -0.31 -48.77 38.69
CA LEU A 543 0.61 -49.41 39.64
C LEU A 543 0.14 -49.05 41.06
N GLU A 544 -0.07 -50.04 41.91
CA GLU A 544 -0.40 -49.79 43.31
C GLU A 544 0.89 -49.50 44.10
N TRP A 545 0.97 -48.31 44.70
CA TRP A 545 2.08 -47.98 45.60
C TRP A 545 2.04 -48.92 46.81
N VAL A 546 3.08 -49.69 47.02
CA VAL A 546 3.23 -50.58 48.20
C VAL A 546 3.86 -49.83 49.35
#